data_1b3e94e6f1fd9a4727b7afb854a3a7d5
#
_entry.id   1b3e94e6f1fd9a4727b7afb854a3a7d5
#
_cell.length_a   1.000
_cell.length_b   1.000
_cell.length_c   1.000
_cell.angle_alpha   90.00
_cell.angle_beta   90.00
_cell.angle_gamma   90.00
#
_symmetry.space_group_name_H-M   'P 1'
#
loop_
_entity.id
_entity.type
_entity.pdbx_description
1 polymer ?
#
loop_
_entity_poly.entity_id
_entity_poly.type
_entity_poly.pdbx_seq_one_letter_code
_entity_poly.pdbx_strand_id
1 'polypeptide(L)'
;MSKALAIDFSTSNTGYAFRNPLTNEYVVGSIAGGKSKDPLERAKIIADGITEVIEYYNLFDYFIYIEEPIITFKSKGNISLIRANGSFLGVMRNRHNIGYVDISNSMWCGYHLIKGKSKARKEQSIEILKSYNIVPKDKINDDMAD
;
A
#
# COMPACT_ATOMS: atom_id res chain seq x y z
N MET A 1 3.11 -19.84 5.48
CA MET A 1 3.53 -18.43 5.44
C MET A 1 2.47 -17.60 4.70
N SER A 2 2.08 -16.46 5.24
CA SER A 2 1.11 -15.58 4.55
C SER A 2 1.78 -14.98 3.31
N LYS A 3 1.22 -15.23 2.13
CA LYS A 3 1.66 -14.66 0.85
C LYS A 3 0.90 -13.34 0.65
N ALA A 4 1.34 -12.30 1.34
CA ALA A 4 0.72 -11.00 1.38
C ALA A 4 1.62 -9.95 0.73
N LEU A 5 1.05 -9.18 -0.21
CA LEU A 5 1.58 -7.92 -0.73
C LEU A 5 0.72 -6.80 -0.16
N ALA A 6 1.22 -6.12 0.85
CA ALA A 6 0.55 -4.97 1.45
C ALA A 6 0.73 -3.73 0.57
N ILE A 7 -0.35 -2.99 0.35
CA ILE A 7 -0.38 -1.77 -0.46
C ILE A 7 -1.08 -0.65 0.33
N ASP A 8 -0.35 0.43 0.56
CA ASP A 8 -0.91 1.71 0.97
C ASP A 8 -1.11 2.58 -0.28
N PHE A 9 -2.33 2.54 -0.83
CA PHE A 9 -2.61 3.16 -2.12
C PHE A 9 -2.84 4.66 -2.01
N SER A 10 -2.01 5.40 -2.71
CA SER A 10 -2.18 6.84 -2.95
C SER A 10 -1.83 7.17 -4.40
N THR A 11 -2.54 8.10 -5.01
CA THR A 11 -2.22 8.54 -6.39
C THR A 11 -0.92 9.35 -6.48
N SER A 12 -0.40 9.84 -5.38
CA SER A 12 0.85 10.59 -5.33
C SER A 12 2.05 9.68 -5.19
N ASN A 13 2.00 8.80 -4.18
CA ASN A 13 3.08 7.87 -3.86
C ASN A 13 2.48 6.68 -3.11
N THR A 14 2.50 5.52 -3.73
CA THR A 14 1.93 4.29 -3.16
C THR A 14 3.02 3.48 -2.47
N GLY A 15 2.84 3.22 -1.18
CA GLY A 15 3.70 2.33 -0.41
C GLY A 15 3.39 0.85 -0.69
N TYR A 16 4.41 0.00 -0.61
CA TYR A 16 4.22 -1.45 -0.65
C TYR A 16 5.17 -2.18 0.29
N ALA A 17 4.72 -3.32 0.79
CA ALA A 17 5.54 -4.22 1.60
C ALA A 17 5.15 -5.68 1.37
N PHE A 18 6.14 -6.56 1.37
CA PHE A 18 5.93 -8.01 1.29
C PHE A 18 7.11 -8.76 1.89
N ARG A 19 6.95 -10.06 2.11
CA ARG A 19 8.05 -10.94 2.50
C ARG A 19 8.62 -11.61 1.26
N ASN A 20 9.91 -11.42 1.01
CA ASN A 20 10.61 -12.00 -0.14
C ASN A 20 10.52 -13.54 -0.08
N PRO A 21 10.00 -14.20 -1.11
CA PRO A 21 9.84 -15.66 -1.09
C PRO A 21 11.16 -16.43 -1.06
N LEU A 22 12.26 -15.83 -1.47
CA LEU A 22 13.58 -16.47 -1.51
C LEU A 22 14.37 -16.26 -0.22
N THR A 23 14.44 -15.01 0.27
CA THR A 23 15.27 -14.66 1.44
C THR A 23 14.50 -14.66 2.74
N ASN A 24 13.18 -14.67 2.68
CA ASN A 24 12.29 -14.53 3.83
C ASN A 24 12.41 -13.18 4.58
N GLU A 25 13.09 -12.22 4.00
CA GLU A 25 13.24 -10.86 4.51
C GLU A 25 12.07 -9.97 4.05
N TYR A 26 11.78 -8.94 4.82
CA TYR A 26 10.81 -7.92 4.40
C TYR A 26 11.42 -7.00 3.35
N VAL A 27 10.67 -6.77 2.29
CA VAL A 27 10.93 -5.77 1.26
C VAL A 27 9.88 -4.69 1.40
N VAL A 28 10.29 -3.45 1.50
CA VAL A 28 9.41 -2.27 1.53
C VAL A 28 9.89 -1.25 0.52
N GLY A 29 8.96 -0.55 -0.08
CA GLY A 29 9.26 0.48 -1.07
C GLY A 29 8.06 1.33 -1.39
N SER A 30 8.23 2.27 -2.31
CA SER A 30 7.16 3.11 -2.78
C SER A 30 7.27 3.40 -4.28
N ILE A 31 6.14 3.68 -4.91
CA ILE A 31 6.02 4.01 -6.34
C ILE A 31 5.31 5.34 -6.47
N ALA A 32 5.99 6.32 -7.05
CA ALA A 32 5.41 7.62 -7.34
C ALA A 32 4.45 7.55 -8.52
N GLY A 33 3.28 8.18 -8.39
CA GLY A 33 2.24 8.24 -9.43
C GLY A 33 2.51 9.23 -10.56
N GLY A 34 3.69 9.87 -10.58
CA GLY A 34 4.07 10.83 -11.61
C GLY A 34 3.44 12.22 -11.42
N LYS A 35 3.52 13.03 -12.47
CA LYS A 35 3.14 14.45 -12.44
C LYS A 35 1.78 14.74 -13.11
N SER A 36 1.11 13.75 -13.67
CA SER A 36 -0.19 13.94 -14.30
C SER A 36 -1.22 14.50 -13.31
N LYS A 37 -2.13 15.33 -13.81
CA LYS A 37 -3.29 15.81 -13.04
C LYS A 37 -4.42 14.79 -13.04
N ASP A 38 -4.39 13.82 -13.94
CA ASP A 38 -5.39 12.75 -14.02
C ASP A 38 -5.08 11.64 -13.03
N PRO A 39 -5.95 11.40 -12.03
CA PRO A 39 -5.79 10.33 -11.06
C PRO A 39 -5.74 8.93 -11.68
N LEU A 40 -6.40 8.72 -12.82
CA LEU A 40 -6.41 7.41 -13.51
C LEU A 40 -5.06 7.14 -14.21
N GLU A 41 -4.44 8.17 -14.80
CA GLU A 41 -3.08 8.04 -15.33
C GLU A 41 -2.07 7.73 -14.22
N ARG A 42 -2.19 8.39 -13.07
CA ARG A 42 -1.35 8.08 -11.91
C ARG A 42 -1.56 6.65 -11.41
N ALA A 43 -2.82 6.19 -11.32
CA ALA A 43 -3.14 4.82 -10.93
C ALA A 43 -2.52 3.81 -11.90
N LYS A 44 -2.49 4.11 -13.20
CA LYS A 44 -1.83 3.28 -14.21
C LYS A 44 -0.32 3.20 -13.99
N ILE A 45 0.35 4.33 -13.74
CA ILE A 45 1.80 4.35 -13.46
C ILE A 45 2.13 3.52 -12.22
N ILE A 46 1.32 3.64 -11.17
CA ILE A 46 1.46 2.85 -9.95
C ILE A 46 1.25 1.36 -10.25
N ALA A 47 0.22 1.02 -11.01
CA ALA A 47 -0.06 -0.35 -11.41
C ALA A 47 1.08 -0.97 -12.24
N ASP A 48 1.68 -0.18 -13.13
CA ASP A 48 2.85 -0.61 -13.91
C ASP A 48 4.04 -0.89 -12.98
N GLY A 49 4.33 -0.01 -12.01
CA GLY A 49 5.41 -0.20 -11.05
C GLY A 49 5.18 -1.41 -10.12
N ILE A 50 3.95 -1.60 -9.62
CA ILE A 50 3.62 -2.80 -8.82
C ILE A 50 3.71 -4.07 -9.66
N THR A 51 3.34 -4.02 -10.95
CA THR A 51 3.55 -5.13 -11.90
C THR A 51 5.02 -5.53 -11.97
N GLU A 52 5.93 -4.56 -12.12
CA GLU A 52 7.37 -4.83 -12.12
C GLU A 52 7.85 -5.49 -10.81
N VAL A 53 7.33 -5.05 -9.67
CA VAL A 53 7.64 -5.67 -8.36
C VAL A 53 7.14 -7.12 -8.31
N ILE A 54 5.91 -7.39 -8.75
CA ILE A 54 5.32 -8.73 -8.78
C ILE A 54 6.15 -9.66 -9.67
N GLU A 55 6.52 -9.21 -10.85
CA GLU A 55 7.31 -9.99 -11.82
C GLU A 55 8.73 -10.23 -11.32
N TYR A 56 9.41 -9.20 -10.85
CA TYR A 56 10.80 -9.29 -10.37
C TYR A 56 10.95 -10.26 -9.19
N TYR A 57 10.02 -10.23 -8.24
CA TYR A 57 10.06 -11.08 -7.04
C TYR A 57 9.23 -12.36 -7.15
N ASN A 58 8.57 -12.60 -8.29
CA ASN A 58 7.72 -13.77 -8.54
C ASN A 58 6.57 -13.91 -7.51
N LEU A 59 5.81 -12.81 -7.31
CA LEU A 59 4.73 -12.74 -6.32
C LEU A 59 3.35 -13.12 -6.89
N PHE A 60 3.27 -13.91 -7.94
CA PHE A 60 2.02 -14.23 -8.66
C PHE A 60 0.97 -14.97 -7.81
N ASP A 61 1.38 -15.62 -6.75
CA ASP A 61 0.51 -16.35 -5.83
C ASP A 61 0.27 -15.60 -4.49
N TYR A 62 0.60 -14.30 -4.47
CA TYR A 62 0.33 -13.41 -3.34
C TYR A 62 -1.06 -12.80 -3.45
N PHE A 63 -1.66 -12.45 -2.30
CA PHE A 63 -2.86 -11.61 -2.22
C PHE A 63 -2.45 -10.17 -1.96
N ILE A 64 -3.13 -9.22 -2.59
CA ILE A 64 -3.00 -7.81 -2.28
C ILE A 64 -3.84 -7.51 -1.04
N TYR A 65 -3.21 -6.97 0.00
CA TYR A 65 -3.86 -6.38 1.16
C TYR A 65 -3.77 -4.87 1.01
N ILE A 66 -4.90 -4.21 0.87
CA ILE A 66 -4.98 -2.78 0.56
C ILE A 66 -5.86 -2.06 1.58
N GLU A 67 -5.44 -0.85 1.98
CA GLU A 67 -6.27 -0.04 2.86
C GLU A 67 -7.56 0.38 2.16
N GLU A 68 -8.69 0.16 2.83
CA GLU A 68 -10.01 0.59 2.35
C GLU A 68 -10.08 2.12 2.29
N PRO A 69 -10.43 2.73 1.14
CA PRO A 69 -10.53 4.18 1.03
C PRO A 69 -11.59 4.73 2.01
N ILE A 70 -11.21 5.72 2.80
CA ILE A 70 -12.13 6.39 3.72
C ILE A 70 -13.14 7.21 2.93
N ILE A 71 -14.41 6.82 2.97
CA ILE A 71 -15.49 7.53 2.33
C ILE A 71 -15.97 8.65 3.25
N THR A 72 -15.62 9.89 2.94
CA THR A 72 -16.24 11.07 3.56
C THR A 72 -17.11 11.78 2.54
N PHE A 73 -18.38 11.99 2.86
CA PHE A 73 -19.37 12.59 1.97
C PHE A 73 -19.09 14.04 1.55
N LYS A 74 -18.02 14.65 2.05
CA LYS A 74 -17.76 16.10 1.91
C LYS A 74 -16.65 16.48 0.94
N SER A 75 -15.95 15.56 0.30
CA SER A 75 -14.77 15.92 -0.53
C SER A 75 -14.81 15.26 -1.90
N LYS A 76 -14.76 16.09 -2.95
CA LYS A 76 -14.61 15.63 -4.35
C LYS A 76 -13.32 14.82 -4.55
N GLY A 77 -12.28 15.07 -3.74
CA GLY A 77 -11.01 14.33 -3.79
C GLY A 77 -11.17 12.85 -3.49
N ASN A 78 -12.10 12.48 -2.61
CA ASN A 78 -12.35 11.09 -2.28
C ASN A 78 -12.90 10.26 -3.45
N ILE A 79 -13.75 10.88 -4.29
CA ILE A 79 -14.29 10.20 -5.48
C ILE A 79 -13.16 9.84 -6.45
N SER A 80 -12.23 10.76 -6.66
CA SER A 80 -11.07 10.53 -7.53
C SER A 80 -10.17 9.42 -6.98
N LEU A 81 -9.94 9.40 -5.67
CA LEU A 81 -9.15 8.35 -5.01
C LEU A 81 -9.82 6.98 -5.11
N ILE A 82 -11.12 6.91 -4.86
CA ILE A 82 -11.90 5.66 -4.99
C ILE A 82 -11.84 5.11 -6.42
N ARG A 83 -12.02 5.98 -7.42
CA ARG A 83 -11.90 5.59 -8.84
C ARG A 83 -10.51 5.11 -9.20
N ALA A 84 -9.48 5.80 -8.73
CA ALA A 84 -8.09 5.43 -8.96
C ALA A 84 -7.74 4.09 -8.29
N ASN A 85 -8.18 3.88 -7.05
CA ASN A 85 -8.02 2.62 -6.32
C ASN A 85 -8.70 1.46 -7.06
N GLY A 86 -9.96 1.64 -7.47
CA GLY A 86 -10.69 0.63 -8.25
C GLY A 86 -10.02 0.34 -9.60
N SER A 87 -9.49 1.35 -10.28
CA SER A 87 -8.73 1.19 -11.52
C SER A 87 -7.45 0.38 -11.29
N PHE A 88 -6.69 0.71 -10.25
CA PHE A 88 -5.49 -0.04 -9.86
C PHE A 88 -5.81 -1.53 -9.61
N LEU A 89 -6.79 -1.82 -8.77
CA LEU A 89 -7.19 -3.20 -8.46
C LEU A 89 -7.70 -3.95 -9.70
N GLY A 90 -8.45 -3.28 -10.57
CA GLY A 90 -8.91 -3.84 -11.83
C GLY A 90 -7.76 -4.24 -12.76
N VAL A 91 -6.71 -3.41 -12.85
CA VAL A 91 -5.50 -3.70 -13.62
C VAL A 91 -4.75 -4.89 -13.03
N MET A 92 -4.56 -4.93 -11.70
CA MET A 92 -3.88 -6.03 -11.02
C MET A 92 -4.60 -7.36 -11.25
N ARG A 93 -5.93 -7.39 -11.10
CA ARG A 93 -6.72 -8.57 -11.34
C ARG A 93 -6.67 -9.04 -12.78
N ASN A 94 -6.74 -8.10 -13.73
CA ASN A 94 -6.72 -8.43 -15.15
C ASN A 94 -5.35 -8.96 -15.60
N ARG A 95 -4.25 -8.37 -15.12
CA ARG A 95 -2.88 -8.75 -15.52
C ARG A 95 -2.38 -10.02 -14.84
N HIS A 96 -2.68 -10.19 -13.57
CA HIS A 96 -2.04 -11.21 -12.73
C HIS A 96 -3.02 -12.19 -12.10
N ASN A 97 -4.33 -12.00 -12.29
CA ASN A 97 -5.38 -12.76 -11.61
C ASN A 97 -5.23 -12.77 -10.06
N ILE A 98 -4.65 -11.71 -9.52
CA ILE A 98 -4.39 -11.56 -8.09
C ILE A 98 -5.69 -11.19 -7.37
N GLY A 99 -5.98 -11.90 -6.28
CA GLY A 99 -7.03 -11.52 -5.34
C GLY A 99 -6.61 -10.39 -4.42
N TYR A 100 -7.58 -9.64 -3.90
CA TYR A 100 -7.31 -8.58 -2.93
C TYR A 100 -8.20 -8.71 -1.71
N VAL A 101 -7.74 -8.12 -0.60
CA VAL A 101 -8.43 -8.03 0.68
C VAL A 101 -8.38 -6.58 1.15
N ASP A 102 -9.54 -5.97 1.36
CA ASP A 102 -9.63 -4.63 1.94
C ASP A 102 -9.36 -4.70 3.45
N ILE A 103 -8.52 -3.79 3.93
CA ILE A 103 -8.22 -3.62 5.35
C ILE A 103 -8.67 -2.23 5.78
N SER A 104 -9.61 -2.15 6.71
CA SER A 104 -9.99 -0.86 7.26
C SER A 104 -8.91 -0.31 8.20
N ASN A 105 -8.76 1.02 8.22
CA ASN A 105 -7.85 1.69 9.15
C ASN A 105 -8.14 1.31 10.62
N SER A 106 -9.40 1.10 10.97
CA SER A 106 -9.79 0.64 12.32
C SER A 106 -9.30 -0.77 12.64
N MET A 107 -9.31 -1.69 11.68
CA MET A 107 -8.77 -3.03 11.85
C MET A 107 -7.26 -3.00 12.07
N TRP A 108 -6.53 -2.26 11.25
CA TRP A 108 -5.10 -2.06 11.38
C TRP A 108 -4.73 -1.45 12.73
N CYS A 109 -5.34 -0.31 13.07
CA CYS A 109 -5.11 0.35 14.36
C CYS A 109 -5.47 -0.53 15.55
N GLY A 110 -6.57 -1.30 15.47
CA GLY A 110 -6.98 -2.23 16.51
C GLY A 110 -6.00 -3.38 16.71
N TYR A 111 -5.51 -3.96 15.63
CA TYR A 111 -4.53 -5.05 15.68
C TYR A 111 -3.22 -4.63 16.34
N HIS A 112 -2.71 -3.46 16.01
CA HIS A 112 -1.46 -2.94 16.56
C HIS A 112 -1.62 -2.08 17.82
N LEU A 113 -2.83 -1.98 18.37
CA LEU A 113 -3.16 -1.15 19.53
C LEU A 113 -2.80 0.33 19.35
N ILE A 114 -2.84 0.81 18.11
CA ILE A 114 -2.53 2.20 17.75
C ILE A 114 -3.70 3.10 18.14
N LYS A 115 -3.41 4.20 18.86
CA LYS A 115 -4.42 5.13 19.39
C LYS A 115 -4.07 6.57 19.07
N GLY A 116 -5.10 7.42 19.09
CA GLY A 116 -4.94 8.87 18.96
C GLY A 116 -5.31 9.42 17.57
N LYS A 117 -4.90 10.67 17.32
CA LYS A 117 -5.13 11.37 16.06
C LYS A 117 -4.05 11.01 15.02
N SER A 118 -4.25 11.38 13.75
CA SER A 118 -3.41 11.03 12.60
C SER A 118 -1.90 11.12 12.86
N LYS A 119 -1.39 12.25 13.41
CA LYS A 119 0.04 12.39 13.71
C LYS A 119 0.55 11.35 14.69
N ALA A 120 -0.18 11.13 15.80
CA ALA A 120 0.20 10.14 16.80
C ALA A 120 0.15 8.70 16.25
N ARG A 121 -0.78 8.41 15.36
CA ARG A 121 -0.87 7.10 14.68
C ARG A 121 0.33 6.86 13.79
N LYS A 122 0.73 7.84 12.98
CA LYS A 122 1.93 7.74 12.13
C LYS A 122 3.20 7.50 12.96
N GLU A 123 3.38 8.23 14.05
CA GLU A 123 4.51 8.05 14.95
C GLU A 123 4.54 6.61 15.52
N GLN A 124 3.39 6.08 15.95
CA GLN A 124 3.29 4.71 16.45
C GLN A 124 3.55 3.67 15.35
N SER A 125 3.05 3.88 14.13
CA SER A 125 3.34 3.00 12.99
C SER A 125 4.84 2.94 12.68
N ILE A 126 5.52 4.08 12.66
CA ILE A 126 6.97 4.16 12.48
C ILE A 126 7.73 3.39 13.58
N GLU A 127 7.31 3.55 14.83
CA GLU A 127 7.90 2.82 15.98
C GLU A 127 7.74 1.30 15.83
N ILE A 128 6.56 0.85 15.39
CA ILE A 128 6.30 -0.57 15.10
C ILE A 128 7.25 -1.09 14.02
N LEU A 129 7.40 -0.38 12.90
CA LEU A 129 8.33 -0.79 11.84
C LEU A 129 9.78 -0.85 12.32
N LYS A 130 10.20 0.11 13.14
CA LYS A 130 11.54 0.10 13.75
C LYS A 130 11.73 -1.11 14.67
N SER A 131 10.71 -1.52 15.41
CA SER A 131 10.78 -2.68 16.31
C SER A 131 10.95 -4.01 15.57
N TYR A 132 10.45 -4.10 14.33
CA TYR A 132 10.61 -5.28 13.48
C TYR A 132 11.92 -5.30 12.68
N ASN A 133 12.77 -4.26 12.75
CA ASN A 133 14.00 -4.11 11.96
C ASN A 133 13.77 -4.26 10.44
N ILE A 134 12.60 -3.85 9.95
CA ILE A 134 12.19 -4.05 8.56
C ILE A 134 12.96 -3.14 7.60
N VAL A 135 13.29 -1.92 8.05
CA VAL A 135 14.01 -0.90 7.27
C VAL A 135 15.04 -0.21 8.17
N PRO A 136 16.19 0.24 7.65
CA PRO A 136 17.09 1.12 8.40
C PRO A 136 16.34 2.33 8.95
N LYS A 137 16.55 2.65 10.22
CA LYS A 137 15.77 3.66 10.99
C LYS A 137 15.75 5.05 10.35
N ASP A 138 16.77 5.39 9.57
CA ASP A 138 16.96 6.64 8.86
C ASP A 138 16.24 6.71 7.50
N LYS A 139 15.68 5.59 7.02
CA LYS A 139 15.00 5.49 5.72
C LYS A 139 13.48 5.35 5.81
N ILE A 140 12.93 5.21 7.01
CA ILE A 140 11.48 5.08 7.20
C ILE A 140 10.85 6.47 7.04
N ASN A 141 9.98 6.60 6.06
CA ASN A 141 9.13 7.78 5.88
C ASN A 141 7.65 7.45 6.15
N ASP A 142 6.79 8.46 6.09
CA ASP A 142 5.36 8.33 6.35
C ASP A 142 4.69 7.31 5.42
N ASP A 143 5.07 7.29 4.14
CA ASP A 143 4.47 6.41 3.12
C ASP A 143 4.86 4.93 3.29
N MET A 144 5.93 4.64 4.03
CA MET A 144 6.36 3.28 4.36
C MET A 144 5.77 2.77 5.67
N ALA A 145 5.24 3.67 6.51
CA ALA A 145 4.77 3.35 7.85
C ALA A 145 3.28 2.98 7.88
N ASP A 146 2.52 3.43 6.90
CA ASP A 146 1.11 3.12 6.71
C ASP A 146 0.98 1.88 5.82
#